data_00760f09f1b7634e58ee5e986de70ce6
#
_entry.id   00760f09f1b7634e58ee5e986de70ce6
#
_cell.length_a   1.000
_cell.length_b   1.000
_cell.length_c   1.000
_cell.angle_alpha   90.00
_cell.angle_beta   90.00
_cell.angle_gamma   90.00
#
_symmetry.space_group_name_H-M   'P 1'
#
loop_
_entity.id
_entity.type
_entity.pdbx_description
1 polymer ?
#
loop_
_entity_poly.entity_id
_entity_poly.type
_entity_poly.pdbx_seq_one_letter_code
_entity_poly.pdbx_strand_id
1 'polypeptide(L)'
;MKTSYCSNCQATVKVHHDYGAGYSDMYYCSDCDCELSYNFKFCILAAGMGTRNNDVDGLHKALLPLENKPVISHIIDKLDKKVEVVIAVGYKSNQIKTYLDAVYNDRKITYVDVDNLNGDGSGPGYSLLSCKDELQVPFIFTSVDTLVRKMQYLIS
;
A
#
# COMPACT_ATOMS: atom_id res chain seq x y z
N MET A 1 -21.50 15.27 8.14
CA MET A 1 -21.35 15.57 6.72
C MET A 1 -19.89 15.27 6.39
N LYS A 2 -19.61 14.36 5.45
CA LYS A 2 -18.22 13.99 5.13
C LYS A 2 -17.62 15.03 4.18
N THR A 3 -16.33 15.32 4.35
CA THR A 3 -15.54 16.19 3.46
C THR A 3 -14.32 15.42 2.96
N SER A 4 -13.84 15.74 1.77
CA SER A 4 -12.61 15.21 1.20
C SER A 4 -11.93 16.28 0.34
N TYR A 5 -10.65 16.08 0.03
CA TYR A 5 -9.95 16.97 -0.88
C TYR A 5 -10.27 16.61 -2.33
N CYS A 6 -10.71 17.58 -3.10
CA CYS A 6 -10.92 17.43 -4.54
C CYS A 6 -9.72 18.00 -5.30
N SER A 7 -9.03 17.17 -6.07
CA SER A 7 -7.90 17.59 -6.88
C SER A 7 -8.31 18.51 -8.05
N ASN A 8 -9.52 18.37 -8.55
CA ASN A 8 -10.04 19.23 -9.63
C ASN A 8 -10.40 20.64 -9.12
N CYS A 9 -11.06 20.71 -7.95
CA CYS A 9 -11.38 22.01 -7.31
C CYS A 9 -10.21 22.59 -6.52
N GLN A 10 -9.16 21.80 -6.23
CA GLN A 10 -8.02 22.15 -5.37
C GLN A 10 -8.45 22.66 -3.97
N ALA A 11 -9.51 22.10 -3.45
CA ALA A 11 -10.10 22.50 -2.17
C ALA A 11 -10.69 21.31 -1.40
N THR A 12 -10.86 21.50 -0.09
CA THR A 12 -11.66 20.56 0.72
C THR A 12 -13.14 20.81 0.44
N VAL A 13 -13.81 19.80 -0.08
CA VAL A 13 -15.20 19.88 -0.53
C VAL A 13 -16.07 18.90 0.24
N LYS A 14 -17.37 19.13 0.22
CA LYS A 14 -18.35 18.16 0.68
C LYS A 14 -18.39 16.99 -0.30
N VAL A 15 -18.65 15.80 0.23
CA VAL A 15 -18.78 14.61 -0.62
C VAL A 15 -20.19 14.08 -0.55
N HIS A 16 -20.72 13.66 -1.68
CA HIS A 16 -21.91 12.86 -1.76
C HIS A 16 -21.56 11.42 -2.16
N HIS A 17 -22.39 10.51 -1.76
CA HIS A 17 -22.22 9.09 -1.97
C HIS A 17 -23.30 8.60 -2.90
N ASP A 18 -22.91 7.96 -3.98
CA ASP A 18 -23.87 7.32 -4.88
C ASP A 18 -24.05 5.86 -4.47
N TYR A 19 -25.27 5.50 -4.06
CA TYR A 19 -25.68 4.15 -3.73
C TYR A 19 -26.06 3.37 -4.99
N GLY A 20 -25.21 3.29 -5.98
CA GLY A 20 -25.40 2.44 -7.15
C GLY A 20 -25.50 0.98 -6.74
N ALA A 21 -26.47 0.25 -7.29
CA ALA A 21 -26.69 -1.16 -7.03
C ALA A 21 -25.51 -2.00 -7.52
N GLY A 22 -24.62 -2.32 -6.61
CA GLY A 22 -23.53 -3.27 -6.77
C GLY A 22 -22.16 -2.63 -7.07
N TYR A 23 -21.28 -2.75 -6.09
CA TYR A 23 -19.82 -2.62 -6.17
C TYR A 23 -19.23 -1.21 -6.06
N SER A 24 -18.62 -0.98 -4.93
CA SER A 24 -17.78 0.11 -4.45
C SER A 24 -18.51 1.41 -4.11
N ASP A 25 -18.34 1.80 -2.86
CA ASP A 25 -18.73 3.12 -2.37
C ASP A 25 -17.93 4.19 -3.14
N MET A 26 -18.54 4.82 -4.12
CA MET A 26 -17.91 5.90 -4.88
C MET A 26 -18.27 7.24 -4.25
N TYR A 27 -17.28 8.05 -3.99
CA TYR A 27 -17.45 9.39 -3.46
C TYR A 27 -17.20 10.42 -4.54
N TYR A 28 -18.10 11.39 -4.67
CA TYR A 28 -18.01 12.45 -5.64
C TYR A 28 -17.88 13.81 -4.96
N CYS A 29 -17.22 14.71 -5.63
CA CYS A 29 -17.15 16.11 -5.23
C CYS A 29 -18.52 16.77 -5.44
N SER A 30 -19.05 17.44 -4.40
CA SER A 30 -20.33 18.14 -4.51
C SER A 30 -20.29 19.37 -5.42
N ASP A 31 -19.08 19.88 -5.73
CA ASP A 31 -18.93 21.13 -6.48
C ASP A 31 -18.67 20.91 -7.97
N CYS A 32 -18.00 19.82 -8.35
CA CYS A 32 -17.68 19.56 -9.75
C CYS A 32 -18.07 18.14 -10.22
N ASP A 33 -18.69 17.36 -9.34
CA ASP A 33 -19.17 15.99 -9.63
C ASP A 33 -18.08 15.02 -10.12
N CYS A 34 -16.79 15.38 -9.94
CA CYS A 34 -15.71 14.46 -10.24
C CYS A 34 -15.61 13.37 -9.17
N GLU A 35 -15.24 12.18 -9.61
CA GLU A 35 -14.95 11.09 -8.69
C GLU A 35 -13.73 11.45 -7.81
N LEU A 36 -13.89 11.29 -6.50
CA LEU A 36 -12.83 11.55 -5.55
C LEU A 36 -11.96 10.30 -5.44
N SER A 37 -10.72 10.43 -5.88
CA SER A 37 -9.70 9.41 -5.60
C SER A 37 -9.29 9.44 -4.13
N TYR A 38 -8.84 8.31 -3.62
CA TYR A 38 -8.21 8.29 -2.30
C TYR A 38 -7.01 9.23 -2.28
N ASN A 39 -7.07 10.24 -1.42
CA ASN A 39 -5.97 11.21 -1.27
C ASN A 39 -4.91 10.69 -0.28
N PHE A 40 -4.67 9.39 -0.29
CA PHE A 40 -3.59 8.80 0.50
C PHE A 40 -2.94 7.63 -0.25
N LYS A 41 -1.70 7.32 0.12
CA LYS A 41 -0.98 6.14 -0.36
C LYS A 41 -0.83 5.11 0.76
N PHE A 42 -0.68 3.85 0.39
CA PHE A 42 -0.40 2.78 1.33
C PHE A 42 1.03 2.27 1.13
N CYS A 43 1.86 2.35 2.17
CA CYS A 43 3.25 1.94 2.12
C CYS A 43 3.44 0.59 2.81
N ILE A 44 4.07 -0.37 2.12
CA ILE A 44 4.41 -1.70 2.66
C ILE A 44 5.93 -1.79 2.78
N LEU A 45 6.42 -1.99 4.01
CA LEU A 45 7.84 -2.17 4.26
C LEU A 45 8.21 -3.64 4.12
N ALA A 46 8.85 -3.99 3.00
CA ALA A 46 9.23 -5.35 2.62
C ALA A 46 10.72 -5.49 2.29
N ALA A 47 11.58 -4.54 2.70
CA ALA A 47 13.00 -4.55 2.36
C ALA A 47 13.84 -5.52 3.21
N GLY A 48 13.36 -5.87 4.42
CA GLY A 48 14.13 -6.60 5.43
C GLY A 48 14.47 -8.04 5.05
N MET A 49 15.65 -8.49 5.46
CA MET A 49 16.19 -9.82 5.16
C MET A 49 15.48 -10.97 5.89
N GLY A 50 14.75 -10.70 6.96
CA GLY A 50 14.07 -11.76 7.71
C GLY A 50 15.01 -12.74 8.42
N THR A 51 16.15 -12.28 8.92
CA THR A 51 17.24 -13.09 9.49
C THR A 51 16.84 -14.02 10.65
N ARG A 52 15.67 -13.80 11.24
CA ARG A 52 15.09 -14.68 12.29
C ARG A 52 14.35 -15.89 11.73
N ASN A 53 13.94 -15.85 10.49
CA ASN A 53 13.38 -17.01 9.80
C ASN A 53 14.52 -17.59 8.96
N ASN A 54 15.12 -18.69 9.40
CA ASN A 54 16.04 -19.47 8.59
C ASN A 54 15.38 -19.62 7.21
N ASP A 55 16.11 -19.22 6.16
CA ASP A 55 15.65 -19.19 4.77
C ASP A 55 14.83 -20.44 4.42
N VAL A 56 13.53 -20.34 4.59
CA VAL A 56 12.63 -21.42 4.17
C VAL A 56 12.64 -21.40 2.64
N ASP A 57 13.35 -22.34 2.04
CA ASP A 57 13.41 -22.61 0.60
C ASP A 57 13.86 -21.44 -0.30
N GLY A 58 14.69 -20.54 0.21
CA GLY A 58 15.21 -19.42 -0.58
C GLY A 58 14.17 -18.37 -0.97
N LEU A 59 12.98 -18.39 -0.37
CA LEU A 59 11.89 -17.47 -0.68
C LEU A 59 11.91 -16.25 0.26
N HIS A 60 11.57 -15.07 -0.29
CA HIS A 60 11.40 -13.87 0.53
C HIS A 60 10.22 -14.01 1.50
N LYS A 61 10.36 -13.52 2.74
CA LYS A 61 9.32 -13.64 3.79
C LYS A 61 7.94 -13.11 3.38
N ALA A 62 7.88 -12.07 2.54
CA ALA A 62 6.64 -11.52 2.00
C ALA A 62 5.87 -12.50 1.12
N LEU A 63 6.58 -13.46 0.55
CA LEU A 63 6.03 -14.47 -0.37
C LEU A 63 5.79 -15.83 0.32
N LEU A 64 6.13 -15.96 1.61
CA LEU A 64 5.81 -17.17 2.36
C LEU A 64 4.29 -17.39 2.35
N PRO A 65 3.86 -18.63 2.12
CA PRO A 65 2.44 -18.95 2.10
C PRO A 65 1.84 -18.83 3.50
N LEU A 66 0.76 -18.09 3.59
CA LEU A 66 -0.12 -18.09 4.74
C LEU A 66 -1.49 -18.56 4.25
N GLU A 67 -1.98 -19.69 4.78
CA GLU A 67 -3.13 -20.39 4.24
C GLU A 67 -2.89 -20.73 2.75
N ASN A 68 -3.54 -20.05 1.83
CA ASN A 68 -3.52 -20.39 0.40
C ASN A 68 -2.88 -19.32 -0.49
N LYS A 69 -2.28 -18.27 0.09
CA LYS A 69 -1.63 -17.17 -0.67
C LYS A 69 -0.48 -16.52 0.08
N PRO A 70 0.44 -15.80 -0.60
CA PRO A 70 1.53 -15.09 0.02
C PRO A 70 1.08 -14.05 1.06
N VAL A 71 1.88 -13.85 2.09
CA VAL A 71 1.60 -12.87 3.17
C VAL A 71 1.31 -11.48 2.61
N ILE A 72 2.08 -11.02 1.63
CA ILE A 72 1.89 -9.69 1.04
C ILE A 72 0.52 -9.54 0.37
N SER A 73 -0.01 -10.62 -0.20
CA SER A 73 -1.34 -10.63 -0.83
C SER A 73 -2.47 -10.43 0.19
N HIS A 74 -2.31 -10.94 1.42
CA HIS A 74 -3.29 -10.67 2.48
C HIS A 74 -3.39 -9.19 2.87
N ILE A 75 -2.33 -8.43 2.64
CA ILE A 75 -2.34 -6.98 2.86
C ILE A 75 -2.98 -6.28 1.66
N ILE A 76 -2.50 -6.56 0.45
CA ILE A 76 -2.92 -5.88 -0.78
C ILE A 76 -4.41 -6.11 -1.09
N ASP A 77 -4.91 -7.33 -0.89
CA ASP A 77 -6.33 -7.66 -1.16
C ASP A 77 -7.33 -6.96 -0.24
N LYS A 78 -6.86 -6.39 0.87
CA LYS A 78 -7.69 -5.58 1.77
C LYS A 78 -7.76 -4.12 1.37
N LEU A 79 -6.94 -3.70 0.43
CA LEU A 79 -6.90 -2.33 -0.07
C LEU A 79 -7.85 -2.19 -1.26
N ASP A 80 -8.59 -1.09 -1.31
CA ASP A 80 -9.31 -0.73 -2.52
C ASP A 80 -8.34 -0.65 -3.70
N LYS A 81 -8.78 -1.06 -4.89
CA LYS A 81 -7.94 -1.10 -6.10
C LYS A 81 -7.41 0.28 -6.52
N LYS A 82 -8.10 1.34 -6.15
CA LYS A 82 -7.71 2.72 -6.46
C LYS A 82 -6.64 3.29 -5.54
N VAL A 83 -6.38 2.64 -4.40
CA VAL A 83 -5.31 3.07 -3.49
C VAL A 83 -3.96 2.76 -4.11
N GLU A 84 -3.14 3.79 -4.29
CA GLU A 84 -1.76 3.63 -4.74
C GLU A 84 -0.92 2.97 -3.66
N VAL A 85 -0.15 1.95 -4.03
CA VAL A 85 0.68 1.18 -3.12
C VAL A 85 2.15 1.49 -3.39
N VAL A 86 2.88 1.90 -2.35
CA VAL A 86 4.33 2.06 -2.37
C VAL A 86 4.94 0.89 -1.61
N ILE A 87 5.92 0.21 -2.18
CA ILE A 87 6.55 -0.95 -1.55
C ILE A 87 8.05 -0.73 -1.44
N ALA A 88 8.54 -0.60 -0.20
CA ALA A 88 9.96 -0.62 0.08
C ALA A 88 10.49 -2.05 -0.10
N VAL A 89 11.35 -2.27 -1.06
CA VAL A 89 11.94 -3.56 -1.38
C VAL A 89 13.46 -3.52 -1.22
N GLY A 90 14.08 -4.65 -0.96
CA GLY A 90 15.52 -4.73 -0.77
C GLY A 90 16.01 -6.16 -0.98
N TYR A 91 16.16 -6.93 0.09
CA TYR A 91 16.56 -8.32 -0.01
C TYR A 91 15.60 -9.10 -0.92
N LYS A 92 16.15 -9.83 -1.89
CA LYS A 92 15.38 -10.61 -2.90
C LYS A 92 14.24 -9.80 -3.57
N SER A 93 14.45 -8.49 -3.81
CA SER A 93 13.44 -7.59 -4.36
C SER A 93 12.81 -8.11 -5.67
N ASN A 94 13.61 -8.77 -6.52
CA ASN A 94 13.11 -9.31 -7.79
C ASN A 94 11.99 -10.34 -7.61
N GLN A 95 12.03 -11.14 -6.53
CA GLN A 95 10.96 -12.12 -6.27
C GLN A 95 9.64 -11.42 -5.99
N ILE A 96 9.67 -10.35 -5.17
CA ILE A 96 8.48 -9.56 -4.84
C ILE A 96 7.94 -8.87 -6.09
N LYS A 97 8.80 -8.17 -6.84
CA LYS A 97 8.42 -7.44 -8.06
C LYS A 97 7.79 -8.38 -9.08
N THR A 98 8.46 -9.50 -9.41
CA THR A 98 7.94 -10.48 -10.37
C THR A 98 6.57 -11.02 -9.96
N TYR A 99 6.39 -11.37 -8.69
CA TYR A 99 5.11 -11.89 -8.20
C TYR A 99 4.00 -10.83 -8.29
N LEU A 100 4.26 -9.63 -7.82
CA LEU A 100 3.23 -8.58 -7.76
C LEU A 100 2.87 -8.06 -9.15
N ASP A 101 3.83 -7.93 -10.05
CA ASP A 101 3.57 -7.51 -11.44
C ASP A 101 2.73 -8.55 -12.20
N ALA A 102 2.90 -9.84 -11.87
CA ALA A 102 2.10 -10.90 -12.47
C ALA A 102 0.67 -10.97 -11.92
N VAL A 103 0.48 -10.74 -10.61
CA VAL A 103 -0.80 -10.96 -9.92
C VAL A 103 -1.64 -9.69 -9.82
N TYR A 104 -0.99 -8.52 -9.71
CA TYR A 104 -1.63 -7.22 -9.47
C TYR A 104 -1.33 -6.22 -10.59
N ASN A 105 -1.35 -6.68 -11.83
CA ASN A 105 -1.05 -5.88 -13.02
C ASN A 105 -2.08 -4.74 -13.28
N ASP A 106 -3.23 -4.80 -12.62
CA ASP A 106 -4.29 -3.79 -12.68
C ASP A 106 -4.21 -2.75 -11.55
N ARG A 107 -3.14 -2.79 -10.74
CA ARG A 107 -2.93 -1.87 -9.61
C ARG A 107 -1.76 -0.93 -9.85
N LYS A 108 -1.85 0.27 -9.32
CA LYS A 108 -0.73 1.21 -9.28
C LYS A 108 0.18 0.87 -8.11
N ILE A 109 1.28 0.17 -8.39
CA ILE A 109 2.31 -0.20 -7.43
C ILE A 109 3.61 0.50 -7.80
N THR A 110 4.22 1.19 -6.84
CA THR A 110 5.53 1.81 -6.96
C THR A 110 6.52 1.08 -6.07
N TYR A 111 7.65 0.64 -6.62
CA TYR A 111 8.72 -0.01 -5.85
C TYR A 111 9.81 0.99 -5.54
N VAL A 112 10.25 1.01 -4.28
CA VAL A 112 11.40 1.80 -3.83
C VAL A 112 12.46 0.85 -3.33
N ASP A 113 13.61 0.83 -3.99
CA ASP A 113 14.73 0.00 -3.59
C ASP A 113 15.44 0.63 -2.39
N VAL A 114 15.62 -0.17 -1.33
CA VAL A 114 16.31 0.21 -0.10
C VAL A 114 17.72 -0.38 -0.13
N ASP A 115 18.73 0.45 -0.07
CA ASP A 115 20.13 0.08 -0.19
C ASP A 115 20.78 -0.35 1.14
N ASN A 116 20.45 0.29 2.26
CA ASN A 116 20.98 -0.08 3.58
C ASN A 116 20.09 -1.12 4.27
N LEU A 117 20.38 -2.39 4.04
CA LEU A 117 19.62 -3.52 4.61
C LEU A 117 20.17 -4.02 5.94
N ASN A 118 21.42 -3.72 6.26
CA ASN A 118 22.15 -4.21 7.43
C ASN A 118 23.04 -3.14 8.04
N GLY A 119 23.31 -3.28 9.35
CA GLY A 119 24.23 -2.42 10.07
C GLY A 119 23.54 -1.20 10.70
N ASP A 120 24.36 -0.26 11.12
CA ASP A 120 23.89 0.94 11.81
C ASP A 120 22.96 1.77 10.93
N GLY A 121 21.83 2.17 11.49
CA GLY A 121 20.83 2.95 10.81
C GLY A 121 19.89 2.16 9.90
N SER A 122 20.10 0.87 9.69
CA SER A 122 19.14 0.03 8.98
C SER A 122 17.89 -0.22 9.83
N GLY A 123 16.75 -0.49 9.16
CA GLY A 123 15.51 -0.84 9.86
C GLY A 123 14.27 -0.24 9.21
N PRO A 124 13.09 -0.45 9.84
CA PRO A 124 11.82 0.02 9.28
C PRO A 124 11.77 1.54 9.06
N GLY A 125 12.38 2.32 9.97
CA GLY A 125 12.47 3.76 9.83
C GLY A 125 13.26 4.20 8.62
N TYR A 126 14.40 3.56 8.34
CA TYR A 126 15.19 3.84 7.14
C TYR A 126 14.45 3.44 5.86
N SER A 127 13.81 2.27 5.87
CA SER A 127 12.99 1.82 4.74
C SER A 127 11.84 2.80 4.44
N LEU A 128 11.20 3.34 5.47
CA LEU A 128 10.16 4.35 5.31
C LEU A 128 10.74 5.68 4.78
N LEU A 129 11.89 6.12 5.31
CA LEU A 129 12.58 7.32 4.86
C LEU A 129 13.01 7.22 3.40
N SER A 130 13.44 6.04 2.94
CA SER A 130 13.76 5.79 1.53
C SER A 130 12.56 6.04 0.61
N CYS A 131 11.34 5.84 1.10
CA CYS A 131 10.11 6.08 0.35
C CYS A 131 9.63 7.55 0.38
N LYS A 132 10.36 8.47 1.01
CA LYS A 132 9.91 9.86 1.26
C LYS A 132 9.40 10.57 0.02
N ASP A 133 10.10 10.43 -1.12
CA ASP A 133 9.77 11.16 -2.35
C ASP A 133 8.45 10.67 -2.98
N GLU A 134 8.09 9.42 -2.72
CA GLU A 134 6.82 8.82 -3.14
C GLU A 134 5.67 9.07 -2.15
N LEU A 135 5.98 9.47 -0.92
CA LEU A 135 5.02 9.63 0.18
C LEU A 135 4.76 11.11 0.53
N GLN A 136 4.69 12.00 -0.47
CA GLN A 136 4.44 13.43 -0.28
C GLN A 136 2.95 13.79 -0.12
N VAL A 137 2.11 12.79 0.15
CA VAL A 137 0.67 12.90 0.46
C VAL A 137 0.40 12.17 1.78
N PRO A 138 -0.76 12.31 2.41
CA PRO A 138 -1.13 11.47 3.53
C PRO A 138 -0.91 10.00 3.21
N PHE A 139 -0.37 9.23 4.13
CA PHE A 139 -0.11 7.81 3.90
C PHE A 139 -0.33 6.97 5.15
N ILE A 140 -0.61 5.70 4.92
CA ILE A 140 -0.63 4.66 5.94
C ILE A 140 0.51 3.71 5.63
N PHE A 141 1.23 3.23 6.63
CA PHE A 141 2.27 2.24 6.41
C PHE A 141 2.11 1.03 7.31
N THR A 142 2.63 -0.10 6.84
CA THR A 142 2.72 -1.33 7.61
C THR A 142 4.00 -2.09 7.27
N SER A 143 4.46 -2.92 8.19
CA SER A 143 5.46 -3.95 7.88
C SER A 143 4.77 -5.15 7.23
N VAL A 144 5.45 -5.82 6.30
CA VAL A 144 4.91 -6.97 5.57
C VAL A 144 4.55 -8.17 6.46
N ASP A 145 5.11 -8.23 7.67
CA ASP A 145 4.82 -9.26 8.67
C ASP A 145 3.69 -8.87 9.64
N THR A 146 3.03 -7.74 9.42
CA THR A 146 1.92 -7.27 10.23
C THR A 146 0.61 -7.43 9.46
N LEU A 147 -0.20 -8.39 9.87
CA LEU A 147 -1.52 -8.61 9.27
C LEU A 147 -2.62 -7.91 10.07
N VAL A 148 -3.29 -7.00 9.45
CA VAL A 148 -4.43 -6.29 10.04
C VAL A 148 -5.71 -7.09 9.78
N ARG A 149 -6.51 -7.33 10.81
CA ARG A 149 -7.73 -8.13 10.71
C ARG A 149 -8.78 -7.50 9.79
N LYS A 150 -8.91 -6.18 9.84
CA LYS A 150 -9.81 -5.39 9.00
C LYS A 150 -9.22 -3.98 8.86
N MET A 151 -9.02 -3.51 7.65
CA MET A 151 -8.72 -2.11 7.40
C MET A 151 -10.04 -1.38 7.23
N GLN A 152 -10.41 -0.59 8.24
CA GLN A 152 -11.45 0.42 8.06
C GLN A 152 -10.74 1.71 7.72
N TYR A 153 -10.90 2.14 6.48
CA TYR A 153 -10.42 3.46 6.09
C TYR A 153 -11.29 4.49 6.80
N LEU A 154 -10.68 5.23 7.71
CA LEU A 154 -11.29 6.43 8.25
C LEU A 154 -11.19 7.50 7.15
N ILE A 155 -12.19 7.53 6.29
CA ILE A 155 -12.47 8.73 5.51
C ILE A 155 -13.18 9.66 6.49
N SER A 156 -12.40 10.47 7.17
CA SER A 156 -12.91 11.49 8.09
C SER A 156 -13.10 12.81 7.35
#